data_c5c2fdc24925e36fa4ad274b8b6f4569
#
_entry.id   c5c2fdc24925e36fa4ad274b8b6f4569
#
_cell.length_a   1.000
_cell.length_b   1.000
_cell.length_c   1.000
_cell.angle_alpha   90.00
_cell.angle_beta   90.00
_cell.angle_gamma   90.00
#
_symmetry.space_group_name_H-M   'P 1'
#
loop_
_entity.id
_entity.type
_entity.pdbx_description
1 polymer ?
#
loop_
_entity_poly.entity_id
_entity_poly.type
_entity_poly.pdbx_seq_one_letter_code
_entity_poly.pdbx_strand_id
1 'polypeptide(L)'
;MGMGPAGELRYPSYPEQNGTWRFPGIGAFQCYDKVFTFFFTFKRLNHRLVIFWFLLGICNMMQYMLSSLKAAAEAAGKPEWGSTGPTDAGEYNNWPEDTRFFRKEGGGWTCPYGEFFLSWYSQMLLDHAERILSSAKAIYENSGVKISVKIAGIHWHYGTRSHAPELTAGYYNTRNRDGYLPIAKMLARYGAIFNFTCIEMRDHEQPQDALCAPEKLVRQVALATREAEVPLAGENALPRYDENAHEQILQASSLNIDGNSKDSEMCAFTYLRMNPHLFQPDNWRRFVGFVKKMNEVKSPDRCLEQVEREAEHFVHVSRPLVKEAAVAHMH
;
A
#
# COMPACT_ATOMS: atom_id res chain seq x y z
N MET A 1 -1.49 0.18 15.23
CA MET A 1 -2.27 0.79 16.24
C MET A 1 -3.65 0.40 16.06
N GLY A 2 -4.12 -0.38 16.90
CA GLY A 2 -5.43 -0.88 16.76
C GLY A 2 -6.45 0.01 17.44
N MET A 3 -7.65 -0.08 16.93
CA MET A 3 -8.82 0.38 17.65
C MET A 3 -9.01 -0.52 18.87
N GLY A 4 -9.26 0.07 19.97
CA GLY A 4 -9.79 -0.65 21.11
C GLY A 4 -11.19 -1.15 20.91
N PRO A 5 -11.70 -1.95 21.89
CA PRO A 5 -13.09 -2.25 21.89
C PRO A 5 -13.87 -0.96 21.73
N ALA A 6 -14.91 -1.00 20.92
CA ALA A 6 -15.83 0.11 20.73
C ALA A 6 -15.25 1.39 20.10
N GLY A 7 -14.31 1.27 19.15
CA GLY A 7 -13.95 2.40 18.29
C GLY A 7 -12.97 3.41 18.87
N GLU A 8 -12.32 3.11 19.98
CA GLU A 8 -11.20 3.93 20.44
C GLU A 8 -10.01 3.78 19.50
N LEU A 9 -9.52 4.89 18.94
CA LEU A 9 -8.28 4.91 18.18
C LEU A 9 -7.13 4.48 19.08
N ARG A 10 -6.55 3.31 18.81
CA ARG A 10 -5.48 2.73 19.62
C ARG A 10 -4.14 2.81 18.90
N TYR A 11 -3.11 2.75 19.70
CA TYR A 11 -1.78 2.36 19.28
C TYR A 11 -1.76 1.02 18.57
N PRO A 12 -0.85 0.81 17.56
CA PRO A 12 -0.56 -0.54 17.14
C PRO A 12 0.02 -1.26 18.35
N SER A 13 -0.77 -2.15 18.91
CA SER A 13 -0.17 -3.29 19.52
C SER A 13 0.32 -4.16 18.38
N TYR A 14 1.54 -3.92 17.91
CA TYR A 14 2.20 -4.92 17.10
C TYR A 14 2.24 -6.18 17.94
N PRO A 15 1.73 -7.29 17.44
CA PRO A 15 1.72 -8.50 18.20
C PRO A 15 3.16 -8.87 18.50
N GLU A 16 3.51 -8.81 19.75
CA GLU A 16 4.54 -9.69 20.20
C GLU A 16 4.09 -11.10 19.84
N GLN A 17 4.95 -11.81 19.16
CA GLN A 17 5.00 -13.25 18.85
C GLN A 17 3.71 -14.07 18.60
N ASN A 18 2.52 -13.68 19.05
CA ASN A 18 1.27 -14.45 18.96
C ASN A 18 0.12 -13.76 18.19
N GLY A 19 0.41 -12.68 17.52
CA GLY A 19 -0.52 -12.04 16.60
C GLY A 19 -1.85 -11.62 17.22
N THR A 20 -2.02 -10.34 17.49
CA THR A 20 -3.32 -9.80 17.84
C THR A 20 -4.33 -10.02 16.71
N TRP A 21 -3.85 -9.99 15.47
CA TRP A 21 -4.65 -10.21 14.27
C TRP A 21 -4.42 -11.62 13.70
N ARG A 22 -5.52 -12.25 13.31
CA ARG A 22 -5.53 -13.53 12.59
C ARG A 22 -6.32 -13.40 11.31
N PHE A 23 -5.77 -13.92 10.21
CA PHE A 23 -6.48 -14.03 8.96
C PHE A 23 -7.75 -14.92 9.13
N PRO A 24 -8.92 -14.51 8.63
CA PRO A 24 -9.26 -13.33 7.81
C PRO A 24 -9.94 -12.19 8.58
N GLY A 25 -9.53 -11.87 9.80
CA GLY A 25 -10.10 -10.78 10.60
C GLY A 25 -10.10 -9.43 9.87
N ILE A 26 -11.08 -8.58 10.20
CA ILE A 26 -11.27 -7.27 9.55
C ILE A 26 -10.17 -6.25 9.86
N GLY A 27 -9.29 -6.52 10.83
CA GLY A 27 -8.33 -5.53 11.28
C GLY A 27 -8.95 -4.46 12.18
N ALA A 28 -8.30 -3.33 12.28
CA ALA A 28 -8.82 -2.19 13.02
C ALA A 28 -8.28 -0.87 12.48
N PHE A 29 -9.04 0.21 12.59
CA PHE A 29 -8.55 1.56 12.30
C PHE A 29 -7.33 1.88 13.15
N GLN A 30 -6.32 2.51 12.58
CA GLN A 30 -5.03 2.69 13.24
C GLN A 30 -4.66 4.17 13.33
N CYS A 31 -4.00 4.53 14.41
CA CYS A 31 -3.48 5.87 14.63
C CYS A 31 -1.95 5.87 14.47
N TYR A 32 -1.44 6.65 13.51
CA TYR A 32 -0.01 6.77 13.21
C TYR A 32 0.51 8.18 13.56
N ASP A 33 0.62 8.47 14.85
CA ASP A 33 1.15 9.76 15.27
C ASP A 33 2.67 9.80 15.44
N LYS A 34 3.26 10.95 15.16
CA LYS A 34 4.72 11.18 15.02
C LYS A 34 5.60 10.93 16.27
N VAL A 35 5.04 10.57 17.41
CA VAL A 35 5.77 10.55 18.69
C VAL A 35 6.52 9.24 18.99
N PHE A 36 6.49 8.27 18.07
CA PHE A 36 7.13 6.97 18.29
C PHE A 36 8.68 7.05 18.46
N THR A 37 9.30 8.09 17.93
CA THR A 37 10.77 8.25 17.97
C THR A 37 11.31 8.62 19.34
N PHE A 38 10.50 9.16 20.25
CA PHE A 38 10.95 9.63 21.55
C PHE A 38 11.04 8.54 22.64
N PHE A 39 10.38 7.40 22.44
CA PHE A 39 10.28 6.35 23.47
C PHE A 39 11.51 5.44 23.58
N PHE A 40 12.29 5.27 22.53
CA PHE A 40 13.43 4.36 22.56
C PHE A 40 14.66 4.90 23.31
N THR A 41 14.74 6.20 23.51
CA THR A 41 15.93 6.84 24.11
C THR A 41 15.88 6.91 25.64
N PHE A 42 14.73 6.72 26.29
CA PHE A 42 14.56 6.93 27.74
C PHE A 42 14.39 5.67 28.60
N LYS A 43 14.67 4.49 28.07
CA LYS A 43 14.49 3.21 28.81
C LYS A 43 15.46 2.99 29.98
N ARG A 44 16.24 3.99 30.40
CA ARG A 44 17.30 3.87 31.45
C ARG A 44 17.09 4.66 32.73
N LEU A 45 16.01 5.39 32.93
CA LEU A 45 15.83 6.22 34.13
C LEU A 45 14.44 6.05 34.76
N ASN A 46 14.41 5.47 35.98
CA ASN A 46 13.35 5.46 36.99
C ASN A 46 11.93 5.05 36.53
N HIS A 47 11.51 3.82 36.86
CA HIS A 47 10.23 3.20 36.54
C HIS A 47 8.95 4.05 36.73
N ARG A 48 8.90 4.92 37.72
CA ARG A 48 7.73 5.80 37.97
C ARG A 48 7.64 6.98 37.02
N LEU A 49 8.76 7.56 36.64
CA LEU A 49 8.80 8.65 35.66
C LEU A 49 8.51 8.16 34.24
N VAL A 50 8.98 6.98 33.90
CA VAL A 50 8.77 6.37 32.60
C VAL A 50 7.29 6.03 32.36
N ILE A 51 6.57 5.54 33.38
CA ILE A 51 5.13 5.26 33.27
C ILE A 51 4.32 6.56 33.13
N PHE A 52 4.67 7.61 33.85
CA PHE A 52 3.97 8.89 33.76
C PHE A 52 4.21 9.56 32.40
N TRP A 53 5.44 9.56 31.87
CA TRP A 53 5.75 10.05 30.53
C TRP A 53 5.16 9.17 29.43
N PHE A 54 5.07 7.87 29.64
CA PHE A 54 4.39 6.96 28.72
C PHE A 54 2.90 7.28 28.61
N LEU A 55 2.21 7.50 29.71
CA LEU A 55 0.79 7.92 29.71
C LEU A 55 0.60 9.31 29.11
N LEU A 56 1.45 10.29 29.42
CA LEU A 56 1.41 11.60 28.80
C LEU A 56 1.74 11.56 27.30
N GLY A 57 2.69 10.72 26.90
CA GLY A 57 3.02 10.49 25.49
C GLY A 57 1.86 9.87 24.73
N ILE A 58 1.18 8.88 25.29
CA ILE A 58 -0.01 8.25 24.69
C ILE A 58 -1.15 9.27 24.56
N CYS A 59 -1.43 10.06 25.59
CA CYS A 59 -2.43 11.11 25.53
C CYS A 59 -2.12 12.15 24.45
N ASN A 60 -0.86 12.60 24.34
CA ASN A 60 -0.45 13.57 23.34
C ASN A 60 -0.54 13.03 21.90
N MET A 61 -0.32 11.73 21.70
CA MET A 61 -0.30 11.12 20.37
C MET A 61 -1.72 10.92 19.80
N MET A 62 -2.66 10.51 20.61
CA MET A 62 -4.08 10.49 20.24
C MET A 62 -4.61 11.91 19.96
N GLN A 63 -3.99 12.91 20.58
CA GLN A 63 -4.41 14.30 20.46
C GLN A 63 -4.29 14.86 19.04
N TYR A 64 -3.23 14.55 18.29
CA TYR A 64 -3.06 15.06 16.93
C TYR A 64 -4.11 14.50 15.96
N MET A 65 -4.34 13.19 15.98
CA MET A 65 -5.31 12.58 15.10
C MET A 65 -6.74 12.95 15.49
N LEU A 66 -7.07 12.97 16.78
CA LEU A 66 -8.36 13.44 17.27
C LEU A 66 -8.56 14.93 17.01
N SER A 67 -7.51 15.75 17.13
CA SER A 67 -7.58 17.17 16.77
C SER A 67 -7.84 17.37 15.28
N SER A 68 -7.23 16.56 14.42
CA SER A 68 -7.49 16.58 12.99
C SER A 68 -8.91 16.13 12.66
N LEU A 69 -9.40 15.06 13.31
CA LEU A 69 -10.80 14.61 13.17
C LEU A 69 -11.78 15.69 13.60
N LYS A 70 -11.52 16.31 14.74
CA LYS A 70 -12.33 17.41 15.28
C LYS A 70 -12.38 18.59 14.30
N ALA A 71 -11.23 19.04 13.81
CA ALA A 71 -11.16 20.14 12.84
C ALA A 71 -11.90 19.80 11.53
N ALA A 72 -11.77 18.57 11.04
CA ALA A 72 -12.50 18.12 9.86
C ALA A 72 -14.03 18.07 10.10
N ALA A 73 -14.46 17.63 11.27
CA ALA A 73 -15.87 17.59 11.64
C ALA A 73 -16.45 19.00 11.79
N GLU A 74 -15.73 19.93 12.40
CA GLU A 74 -16.10 21.34 12.49
C GLU A 74 -16.22 21.97 11.11
N ALA A 75 -15.26 21.73 10.22
CA ALA A 75 -15.29 22.20 8.83
C ALA A 75 -16.48 21.61 8.02
N ALA A 76 -16.90 20.39 8.34
CA ALA A 76 -18.10 19.78 7.76
C ALA A 76 -19.41 20.26 8.39
N GLY A 77 -19.38 21.16 9.38
CA GLY A 77 -20.55 21.64 10.11
C GLY A 77 -21.19 20.59 11.03
N LYS A 78 -20.40 19.58 11.43
CA LYS A 78 -20.82 18.44 12.25
C LYS A 78 -19.85 18.19 13.42
N PRO A 79 -19.68 19.15 14.34
CA PRO A 79 -18.68 19.07 15.41
C PRO A 79 -18.86 17.81 16.29
N GLU A 80 -20.07 17.27 16.40
CA GLU A 80 -20.36 16.05 17.12
C GLU A 80 -19.66 14.80 16.54
N TRP A 81 -19.25 14.85 15.27
CA TRP A 81 -18.52 13.75 14.61
C TRP A 81 -17.02 13.74 14.92
N GLY A 82 -16.52 14.78 15.54
CA GLY A 82 -15.10 14.98 15.83
C GLY A 82 -14.61 14.38 17.15
N SER A 83 -15.46 13.70 17.92
CA SER A 83 -15.12 13.23 19.26
C SER A 83 -14.37 11.89 19.28
N THR A 84 -14.69 10.97 18.37
CA THR A 84 -14.11 9.63 18.28
C THR A 84 -14.33 9.01 16.91
N GLY A 85 -13.63 7.90 16.64
CA GLY A 85 -13.94 7.03 15.51
C GLY A 85 -15.22 6.20 15.73
N PRO A 86 -15.58 5.31 14.77
CA PRO A 86 -16.77 4.46 14.87
C PRO A 86 -16.72 3.55 16.11
N THR A 87 -17.69 3.66 16.99
CA THR A 87 -17.72 2.92 18.27
C THR A 87 -18.15 1.45 18.12
N ASP A 88 -18.65 1.08 16.93
CA ASP A 88 -19.20 -0.24 16.61
C ASP A 88 -18.46 -0.93 15.44
N ALA A 89 -17.22 -0.53 15.19
CA ALA A 89 -16.37 -1.11 14.15
C ALA A 89 -15.81 -2.50 14.50
N GLY A 90 -15.97 -2.95 15.74
CA GLY A 90 -15.51 -4.27 16.18
C GLY A 90 -14.03 -4.34 16.50
N GLU A 91 -13.51 -5.56 16.54
CA GLU A 91 -12.13 -5.88 16.91
C GLU A 91 -11.38 -6.58 15.77
N TYR A 92 -10.05 -6.69 15.88
CA TYR A 92 -9.14 -7.21 14.87
C TYR A 92 -9.60 -8.51 14.19
N ASN A 93 -10.18 -9.43 14.94
CA ASN A 93 -10.52 -10.77 14.45
C ASN A 93 -12.01 -10.96 14.17
N ASN A 94 -12.83 -9.92 14.30
CA ASN A 94 -14.22 -9.98 13.90
C ASN A 94 -14.36 -10.17 12.39
N TRP A 95 -15.51 -10.66 11.98
CA TRP A 95 -15.95 -10.64 10.59
C TRP A 95 -16.82 -9.41 10.34
N PRO A 96 -17.00 -8.96 9.10
CA PRO A 96 -17.82 -7.78 8.82
C PRO A 96 -19.22 -7.85 9.42
N GLU A 97 -19.86 -9.02 9.36
CA GLU A 97 -21.21 -9.22 9.87
C GLU A 97 -21.31 -9.26 11.41
N ASP A 98 -20.20 -9.48 12.11
CA ASP A 98 -20.14 -9.42 13.58
C ASP A 98 -20.19 -7.97 14.11
N THR A 99 -20.08 -6.98 13.22
CA THR A 99 -20.01 -5.58 13.59
C THR A 99 -21.21 -4.79 13.08
N ARG A 100 -21.64 -3.79 13.84
CA ARG A 100 -22.70 -2.88 13.35
C ARG A 100 -22.16 -1.92 12.29
N PHE A 101 -20.87 -1.62 12.32
CA PHE A 101 -20.28 -0.69 11.35
C PHE A 101 -20.14 -1.31 9.97
N PHE A 102 -19.57 -2.51 9.83
CA PHE A 102 -19.23 -3.08 8.52
C PHE A 102 -20.27 -4.05 7.94
N ARG A 103 -21.29 -4.42 8.70
CA ARG A 103 -22.30 -5.39 8.21
C ARG A 103 -22.98 -4.95 6.92
N LYS A 104 -23.46 -5.92 6.17
CA LYS A 104 -24.06 -5.74 4.85
C LYS A 104 -25.30 -4.84 4.88
N GLU A 105 -26.22 -5.09 5.83
CA GLU A 105 -27.49 -4.38 5.92
C GLU A 105 -27.48 -3.36 7.07
N GLY A 106 -27.71 -2.10 6.74
CA GLY A 106 -27.74 -1.02 7.72
C GLY A 106 -26.38 -0.79 8.42
N GLY A 107 -25.27 -1.15 7.78
CA GLY A 107 -23.94 -0.91 8.32
C GLY A 107 -23.63 0.58 8.43
N GLY A 108 -23.00 0.99 9.54
CA GLY A 108 -22.64 2.38 9.81
C GLY A 108 -21.72 3.01 8.77
N TRP A 109 -20.97 2.20 8.02
CA TRP A 109 -20.07 2.66 6.94
C TRP A 109 -20.79 3.35 5.78
N THR A 110 -22.11 3.14 5.61
CA THR A 110 -22.94 3.81 4.59
C THR A 110 -23.74 5.00 5.12
N CYS A 111 -23.67 5.29 6.43
CA CYS A 111 -24.34 6.46 6.98
C CYS A 111 -23.49 7.73 6.78
N PRO A 112 -24.07 8.94 6.84
CA PRO A 112 -23.31 10.19 6.65
C PRO A 112 -22.06 10.32 7.53
N TYR A 113 -22.14 9.86 8.79
CA TYR A 113 -20.96 9.82 9.67
C TYR A 113 -19.90 8.84 9.19
N GLY A 114 -20.30 7.63 8.77
CA GLY A 114 -19.37 6.63 8.25
C GLY A 114 -18.65 7.10 7.00
N GLU A 115 -19.37 7.70 6.05
CA GLU A 115 -18.79 8.27 4.84
C GLU A 115 -17.82 9.42 5.14
N PHE A 116 -18.18 10.30 6.07
CA PHE A 116 -17.31 11.35 6.56
C PHE A 116 -16.03 10.79 7.17
N PHE A 117 -16.16 9.85 8.13
CA PHE A 117 -15.02 9.28 8.83
C PHE A 117 -14.08 8.52 7.89
N LEU A 118 -14.61 7.69 6.99
CA LEU A 118 -13.82 6.93 6.04
C LEU A 118 -13.11 7.82 5.01
N SER A 119 -13.78 8.89 4.57
CA SER A 119 -13.18 9.89 3.68
C SER A 119 -12.03 10.61 4.36
N TRP A 120 -12.24 11.08 5.59
CA TRP A 120 -11.21 11.72 6.38
C TRP A 120 -10.03 10.80 6.65
N TYR A 121 -10.30 9.55 7.07
CA TYR A 121 -9.25 8.58 7.41
C TYR A 121 -8.38 8.23 6.19
N SER A 122 -9.01 7.96 5.07
CA SER A 122 -8.30 7.70 3.80
C SER A 122 -7.49 8.91 3.33
N GLN A 123 -8.06 10.12 3.43
CA GLN A 123 -7.37 11.35 3.02
C GLN A 123 -6.14 11.62 3.88
N MET A 124 -6.21 11.40 5.18
CA MET A 124 -5.05 11.53 6.09
C MET A 124 -3.86 10.68 5.65
N LEU A 125 -4.11 9.45 5.16
CA LEU A 125 -3.07 8.55 4.66
C LEU A 125 -2.53 9.00 3.30
N LEU A 126 -3.38 9.48 2.40
CA LEU A 126 -2.96 10.05 1.12
C LEU A 126 -2.08 11.29 1.34
N ASP A 127 -2.49 12.21 2.20
CA ASP A 127 -1.71 13.41 2.53
C ASP A 127 -0.35 13.06 3.15
N HIS A 128 -0.30 11.99 3.96
CA HIS A 128 0.96 11.49 4.51
C HIS A 128 1.87 10.95 3.40
N ALA A 129 1.32 10.13 2.50
CA ALA A 129 2.06 9.58 1.37
C ALA A 129 2.57 10.69 0.43
N GLU A 130 1.77 11.72 0.15
CA GLU A 130 2.18 12.85 -0.66
C GLU A 130 3.38 13.60 -0.08
N ARG A 131 3.40 13.82 1.24
CA ARG A 131 4.56 14.46 1.89
C ARG A 131 5.84 13.64 1.75
N ILE A 132 5.73 12.31 1.87
CA ILE A 132 6.88 11.40 1.67
C ILE A 132 7.33 11.43 0.20
N LEU A 133 6.40 11.33 -0.73
CA LEU A 133 6.70 11.33 -2.17
C LEU A 133 7.30 12.66 -2.63
N SER A 134 6.81 13.78 -2.12
CA SER A 134 7.39 15.09 -2.38
C SER A 134 8.86 15.18 -1.94
N SER A 135 9.15 14.68 -0.74
CA SER A 135 10.54 14.63 -0.22
C SER A 135 11.42 13.67 -1.02
N ALA A 136 10.89 12.49 -1.37
CA ALA A 136 11.62 11.50 -2.17
C ALA A 136 11.90 12.05 -3.59
N LYS A 137 10.92 12.68 -4.23
CA LYS A 137 11.11 13.31 -5.54
C LYS A 137 12.19 14.36 -5.50
N ALA A 138 12.21 15.25 -4.50
CA ALA A 138 13.24 16.27 -4.36
C ALA A 138 14.66 15.69 -4.22
N ILE A 139 14.80 14.51 -3.58
CA ILE A 139 16.10 13.83 -3.42
C ILE A 139 16.55 13.16 -4.73
N TYR A 140 15.62 12.53 -5.47
CA TYR A 140 15.95 11.66 -6.59
C TYR A 140 15.68 12.29 -7.97
N GLU A 141 15.18 13.51 -8.06
CA GLU A 141 14.72 14.16 -9.31
C GLU A 141 15.76 14.12 -10.44
N ASN A 142 17.05 14.28 -10.10
CA ASN A 142 18.15 14.31 -11.09
C ASN A 142 19.02 13.04 -11.07
N SER A 143 18.57 11.96 -10.44
CA SER A 143 19.37 10.74 -10.26
C SER A 143 19.09 9.66 -11.31
N GLY A 144 18.09 9.83 -12.17
CA GLY A 144 17.60 8.78 -13.07
C GLY A 144 16.89 7.62 -12.37
N VAL A 145 16.72 7.69 -11.05
CA VAL A 145 16.06 6.64 -10.24
C VAL A 145 14.55 6.79 -10.36
N LYS A 146 13.85 5.70 -10.64
CA LYS A 146 12.38 5.62 -10.59
C LYS A 146 11.93 5.24 -9.18
N ILE A 147 10.96 5.99 -8.64
CA ILE A 147 10.35 5.69 -7.34
C ILE A 147 9.24 4.67 -7.56
N SER A 148 9.25 3.59 -6.81
CA SER A 148 8.17 2.60 -6.78
C SER A 148 7.56 2.55 -5.39
N VAL A 149 6.22 2.59 -5.32
CA VAL A 149 5.46 2.58 -4.06
C VAL A 149 4.70 1.29 -3.92
N LYS A 150 5.01 0.54 -2.87
CA LYS A 150 4.34 -0.72 -2.58
C LYS A 150 2.98 -0.47 -1.93
N ILE A 151 1.94 -1.06 -2.52
CA ILE A 151 0.56 -1.04 -2.02
C ILE A 151 0.15 -2.47 -1.68
N ALA A 152 -0.38 -2.68 -0.48
CA ALA A 152 -0.77 -4.01 -0.02
C ALA A 152 -2.05 -4.49 -0.72
N GLY A 153 -2.07 -5.77 -1.10
CA GLY A 153 -3.25 -6.45 -1.61
C GLY A 153 -4.07 -7.07 -0.49
N ILE A 154 -5.15 -6.43 -0.10
CA ILE A 154 -6.06 -6.90 0.96
C ILE A 154 -7.25 -7.57 0.29
N HIS A 155 -7.15 -8.87 0.03
CA HIS A 155 -8.09 -9.60 -0.81
C HIS A 155 -9.20 -10.34 -0.06
N TRP A 156 -9.11 -10.48 1.28
CA TRP A 156 -10.14 -11.14 2.10
C TRP A 156 -11.29 -10.17 2.40
N HIS A 157 -12.48 -10.71 2.49
CA HIS A 157 -13.75 -9.97 2.54
C HIS A 157 -13.98 -8.99 1.38
N TYR A 158 -13.17 -9.10 0.30
CA TYR A 158 -13.36 -8.31 -0.91
C TYR A 158 -14.71 -8.59 -1.60
N GLY A 159 -15.24 -9.80 -1.47
CA GLY A 159 -16.58 -10.14 -1.97
C GLY A 159 -17.74 -9.55 -1.16
N THR A 160 -17.48 -8.91 -0.01
CA THR A 160 -18.51 -8.23 0.80
C THR A 160 -18.85 -6.85 0.21
N ARG A 161 -19.85 -6.16 0.78
CA ARG A 161 -20.20 -4.80 0.32
C ARG A 161 -19.27 -3.74 0.88
N SER A 162 -18.83 -3.91 2.13
CA SER A 162 -18.02 -2.92 2.85
C SER A 162 -16.53 -3.04 2.54
N HIS A 163 -16.02 -4.24 2.15
CA HIS A 163 -14.58 -4.49 2.08
C HIS A 163 -13.86 -4.10 3.39
N ALA A 164 -14.41 -4.51 4.53
CA ALA A 164 -14.01 -4.03 5.86
C ALA A 164 -12.50 -4.01 6.13
N PRO A 165 -11.68 -5.02 5.75
CA PRO A 165 -10.23 -4.99 5.95
C PRO A 165 -9.54 -3.87 5.16
N GLU A 166 -10.03 -3.54 3.98
CA GLU A 166 -9.51 -2.43 3.19
C GLU A 166 -9.86 -1.10 3.86
N LEU A 167 -11.09 -0.94 4.36
CA LEU A 167 -11.52 0.26 5.08
C LEU A 167 -10.68 0.49 6.34
N THR A 168 -10.45 -0.55 7.15
CA THR A 168 -9.64 -0.42 8.38
C THR A 168 -8.17 -0.12 8.08
N ALA A 169 -7.66 -0.58 6.94
CA ALA A 169 -6.31 -0.27 6.47
C ALA A 169 -6.19 1.14 5.84
N GLY A 170 -7.32 1.81 5.61
CA GLY A 170 -7.35 3.17 5.07
C GLY A 170 -7.56 3.26 3.56
N TYR A 171 -7.76 2.15 2.88
CA TYR A 171 -8.23 2.16 1.50
C TYR A 171 -9.74 2.36 1.50
N TYR A 172 -10.22 3.53 1.17
CA TYR A 172 -11.67 3.73 1.08
C TYR A 172 -12.22 3.05 -0.18
N ASN A 173 -12.06 1.73 -0.21
CA ASN A 173 -12.55 0.83 -1.24
C ASN A 173 -13.79 0.10 -0.74
N THR A 174 -14.84 0.08 -1.56
CA THR A 174 -16.08 -0.62 -1.28
C THR A 174 -16.64 -1.17 -2.59
N ARG A 175 -17.69 -1.97 -2.53
CA ARG A 175 -18.34 -2.46 -3.76
C ARG A 175 -18.71 -1.36 -4.76
N ASN A 176 -19.01 -0.15 -4.29
CA ASN A 176 -19.51 0.96 -5.11
C ASN A 176 -18.52 2.14 -5.19
N ARG A 177 -17.33 2.02 -4.62
CA ARG A 177 -16.31 3.07 -4.61
C ARG A 177 -14.94 2.45 -4.87
N ASP A 178 -14.22 2.98 -5.84
CA ASP A 178 -12.82 2.64 -6.06
C ASP A 178 -11.92 3.42 -5.10
N GLY A 179 -11.24 2.71 -4.21
CA GLY A 179 -10.26 3.27 -3.26
C GLY A 179 -8.84 3.31 -3.80
N TYR A 180 -8.54 2.63 -4.92
CA TYR A 180 -7.21 2.57 -5.52
C TYR A 180 -6.96 3.68 -6.54
N LEU A 181 -8.01 4.15 -7.22
CA LEU A 181 -7.88 5.24 -8.18
C LEU A 181 -7.33 6.55 -7.57
N PRO A 182 -7.75 7.01 -6.37
CA PRO A 182 -7.12 8.16 -5.72
C PRO A 182 -5.62 7.96 -5.45
N ILE A 183 -5.21 6.74 -5.07
CA ILE A 183 -3.81 6.39 -4.86
C ILE A 183 -3.06 6.44 -6.19
N ALA A 184 -3.58 5.83 -7.25
CA ALA A 184 -2.99 5.86 -8.57
C ALA A 184 -2.82 7.30 -9.09
N LYS A 185 -3.86 8.15 -8.97
CA LYS A 185 -3.78 9.58 -9.33
C LYS A 185 -2.75 10.35 -8.50
N MET A 186 -2.58 10.02 -7.23
CA MET A 186 -1.52 10.59 -6.40
C MET A 186 -0.15 10.17 -6.95
N LEU A 187 0.09 8.89 -7.21
CA LEU A 187 1.37 8.39 -7.73
C LEU A 187 1.72 9.00 -9.10
N ALA A 188 0.73 9.22 -9.98
CA ALA A 188 0.90 9.88 -11.26
C ALA A 188 1.54 11.28 -11.11
N ARG A 189 1.07 12.08 -10.15
CA ARG A 189 1.61 13.44 -9.90
C ARG A 189 3.10 13.45 -9.54
N TYR A 190 3.60 12.34 -9.00
CA TYR A 190 5.00 12.20 -8.60
C TYR A 190 5.83 11.36 -9.57
N GLY A 191 5.26 10.88 -10.68
CA GLY A 191 5.92 10.00 -11.63
C GLY A 191 6.37 8.68 -10.99
N ALA A 192 5.65 8.21 -9.96
CA ALA A 192 5.97 6.99 -9.23
C ALA A 192 5.27 5.78 -9.83
N ILE A 193 5.87 4.60 -9.68
CA ILE A 193 5.33 3.32 -10.11
C ILE A 193 4.42 2.76 -9.01
N PHE A 194 3.25 2.27 -9.38
CA PHE A 194 2.34 1.55 -8.49
C PHE A 194 2.77 0.09 -8.39
N ASN A 195 3.35 -0.35 -7.27
CA ASN A 195 3.75 -1.74 -7.05
C ASN A 195 2.72 -2.46 -6.19
N PHE A 196 2.01 -3.43 -6.77
CA PHE A 196 0.90 -4.12 -6.12
C PHE A 196 1.26 -5.56 -5.75
N THR A 197 0.70 -6.04 -4.64
CA THR A 197 0.99 -7.38 -4.11
C THR A 197 -0.13 -8.39 -4.46
N CYS A 198 0.02 -9.64 -3.99
CA CYS A 198 -0.89 -10.78 -4.19
C CYS A 198 -1.08 -11.23 -5.66
N ILE A 199 -0.13 -10.95 -6.52
CA ILE A 199 -0.23 -11.24 -7.96
C ILE A 199 -0.28 -12.75 -8.25
N GLU A 200 0.35 -13.57 -7.41
CA GLU A 200 0.40 -15.03 -7.54
C GLU A 200 -0.87 -15.76 -7.07
N MET A 201 -1.80 -15.04 -6.43
CA MET A 201 -2.95 -15.65 -5.77
C MET A 201 -4.13 -15.84 -6.71
N ARG A 202 -4.83 -16.97 -6.56
CA ARG A 202 -6.07 -17.26 -7.29
C ARG A 202 -7.27 -17.25 -6.36
N ASP A 203 -8.42 -16.78 -6.85
CA ASP A 203 -9.68 -16.71 -6.09
C ASP A 203 -10.08 -18.08 -5.51
N HIS A 204 -9.97 -19.14 -6.31
CA HIS A 204 -10.39 -20.51 -5.93
C HIS A 204 -9.45 -21.19 -4.92
N GLU A 205 -8.21 -20.71 -4.76
CA GLU A 205 -7.25 -21.21 -3.78
C GLU A 205 -7.44 -20.60 -2.39
N GLN A 206 -8.32 -19.61 -2.26
CA GLN A 206 -8.53 -18.87 -1.01
C GLN A 206 -9.74 -19.40 -0.24
N PRO A 207 -9.82 -19.14 1.09
CA PRO A 207 -10.99 -19.47 1.88
C PRO A 207 -12.28 -18.85 1.30
N GLN A 208 -13.22 -19.68 0.92
CA GLN A 208 -14.45 -19.25 0.26
C GLN A 208 -15.41 -18.55 1.23
N ASP A 209 -15.42 -18.94 2.49
CA ASP A 209 -16.20 -18.31 3.56
C ASP A 209 -15.73 -16.87 3.83
N ALA A 210 -14.45 -16.58 3.69
CA ALA A 210 -13.87 -15.24 3.81
C ALA A 210 -14.11 -14.38 2.56
N LEU A 211 -14.80 -14.86 1.54
CA LEU A 211 -15.11 -14.14 0.29
C LEU A 211 -13.87 -13.45 -0.30
N CYS A 212 -12.75 -14.14 -0.27
CA CYS A 212 -11.50 -13.65 -0.83
C CYS A 212 -11.57 -13.57 -2.35
N ALA A 213 -11.03 -12.51 -2.95
CA ALA A 213 -10.99 -12.37 -4.40
C ALA A 213 -9.74 -11.62 -4.88
N PRO A 214 -8.52 -12.21 -4.74
CA PRO A 214 -7.28 -11.56 -5.15
C PRO A 214 -7.21 -11.25 -6.64
N GLU A 215 -7.73 -12.13 -7.52
CA GLU A 215 -7.72 -11.89 -8.97
C GLU A 215 -8.60 -10.69 -9.36
N LYS A 216 -9.78 -10.55 -8.72
CA LYS A 216 -10.66 -9.40 -8.95
C LYS A 216 -10.03 -8.11 -8.45
N LEU A 217 -9.36 -8.17 -7.29
CA LEU A 217 -8.66 -7.02 -6.71
C LEU A 217 -7.50 -6.57 -7.61
N VAL A 218 -6.67 -7.49 -8.10
CA VAL A 218 -5.59 -7.19 -9.06
C VAL A 218 -6.16 -6.53 -10.32
N ARG A 219 -7.28 -7.03 -10.83
CA ARG A 219 -7.95 -6.43 -11.99
C ARG A 219 -8.46 -5.01 -11.72
N GLN A 220 -9.03 -4.75 -10.54
CA GLN A 220 -9.45 -3.39 -10.15
C GLN A 220 -8.26 -2.43 -10.13
N VAL A 221 -7.14 -2.85 -9.53
CA VAL A 221 -5.92 -2.02 -9.45
C VAL A 221 -5.36 -1.75 -10.85
N ALA A 222 -5.33 -2.75 -11.74
CA ALA A 222 -4.89 -2.58 -13.11
C ALA A 222 -5.77 -1.57 -13.88
N LEU A 223 -7.09 -1.57 -13.65
CA LEU A 223 -8.00 -0.57 -14.20
C LEU A 223 -7.72 0.83 -13.65
N ALA A 224 -7.54 0.96 -12.34
CA ALA A 224 -7.26 2.23 -11.67
C ALA A 224 -5.93 2.85 -12.12
N THR A 225 -4.88 2.03 -12.26
CA THR A 225 -3.56 2.48 -12.73
C THR A 225 -3.60 2.90 -14.19
N ARG A 226 -4.34 2.18 -15.03
CA ARG A 226 -4.56 2.56 -16.43
C ARG A 226 -5.31 3.90 -16.55
N GLU A 227 -6.42 4.08 -15.80
CA GLU A 227 -7.16 5.35 -15.80
C GLU A 227 -6.30 6.53 -15.35
N ALA A 228 -5.40 6.29 -14.40
CA ALA A 228 -4.50 7.32 -13.88
C ALA A 228 -3.20 7.46 -14.69
N GLU A 229 -3.00 6.67 -15.75
CA GLU A 229 -1.77 6.64 -16.58
C GLU A 229 -0.50 6.39 -15.74
N VAL A 230 -0.57 5.48 -14.76
CA VAL A 230 0.53 5.12 -13.87
C VAL A 230 1.05 3.74 -14.23
N PRO A 231 2.38 3.55 -14.37
CA PRO A 231 2.94 2.22 -14.57
C PRO A 231 2.61 1.29 -13.40
N LEU A 232 2.18 0.06 -13.70
CA LEU A 232 1.90 -0.98 -12.72
C LEU A 232 3.09 -1.94 -12.64
N ALA A 233 3.58 -2.18 -11.44
CA ALA A 233 4.49 -3.27 -11.11
C ALA A 233 3.79 -4.28 -10.19
N GLY A 234 4.24 -5.52 -10.22
CA GLY A 234 3.70 -6.59 -9.39
C GLY A 234 4.67 -7.15 -8.38
N GLU A 235 4.12 -7.78 -7.34
CA GLU A 235 4.88 -8.53 -6.34
C GLU A 235 4.07 -9.72 -5.84
N ASN A 236 4.72 -10.88 -5.63
CA ASN A 236 4.07 -11.99 -4.94
C ASN A 236 4.04 -11.74 -3.42
N ALA A 237 2.91 -12.05 -2.77
CA ALA A 237 2.75 -11.90 -1.32
C ALA A 237 3.37 -13.08 -0.55
N LEU A 238 3.26 -14.29 -1.08
CA LEU A 238 3.68 -15.52 -0.42
C LEU A 238 4.89 -16.16 -1.10
N PRO A 239 5.74 -16.90 -0.34
CA PRO A 239 6.87 -17.64 -0.91
C PRO A 239 6.40 -18.92 -1.62
N ARG A 240 5.77 -18.78 -2.76
CA ARG A 240 5.27 -19.87 -3.60
C ARG A 240 6.23 -20.14 -4.74
N TYR A 241 6.61 -21.44 -4.94
CA TYR A 241 7.58 -21.89 -5.94
C TYR A 241 6.97 -22.89 -6.91
N ASP A 242 5.64 -23.08 -6.87
CA ASP A 242 4.88 -24.01 -7.70
C ASP A 242 4.52 -23.39 -9.05
N GLU A 243 4.19 -24.25 -10.00
CA GLU A 243 3.85 -23.85 -11.37
C GLU A 243 2.57 -23.03 -11.43
N ASN A 244 1.56 -23.32 -10.59
CA ASN A 244 0.30 -22.61 -10.59
C ASN A 244 0.48 -21.14 -10.21
N ALA A 245 1.32 -20.87 -9.19
CA ALA A 245 1.66 -19.50 -8.80
C ALA A 245 2.44 -18.77 -9.89
N HIS A 246 3.43 -19.42 -10.50
CA HIS A 246 4.19 -18.83 -11.60
C HIS A 246 3.31 -18.53 -12.82
N GLU A 247 2.42 -19.45 -13.16
CA GLU A 247 1.47 -19.25 -14.26
C GLU A 247 0.49 -18.10 -13.97
N GLN A 248 0.00 -17.99 -12.73
CA GLN A 248 -0.84 -16.88 -12.32
C GLN A 248 -0.12 -15.52 -12.44
N ILE A 249 1.15 -15.45 -12.03
CA ILE A 249 1.96 -14.24 -12.21
C ILE A 249 2.09 -13.88 -13.69
N LEU A 250 2.40 -14.85 -14.55
CA LEU A 250 2.52 -14.62 -15.99
C LEU A 250 1.20 -14.11 -16.60
N GLN A 251 0.07 -14.72 -16.24
CA GLN A 251 -1.25 -14.28 -16.68
C GLN A 251 -1.59 -12.87 -16.19
N ALA A 252 -1.35 -12.60 -14.90
CA ALA A 252 -1.62 -11.28 -14.31
C ALA A 252 -0.69 -10.19 -14.85
N SER A 253 0.55 -10.52 -15.18
CA SER A 253 1.52 -9.57 -15.75
C SER A 253 1.20 -9.14 -17.18
N SER A 254 0.43 -9.96 -17.91
CA SER A 254 -0.01 -9.72 -19.29
C SER A 254 -1.53 -9.48 -19.40
N LEU A 255 -2.17 -9.00 -18.33
CA LEU A 255 -3.61 -8.76 -18.30
C LEU A 255 -4.05 -7.82 -19.41
N ASN A 256 -4.61 -8.40 -20.47
CA ASN A 256 -5.33 -7.66 -21.48
C ASN A 256 -6.78 -7.45 -21.00
N ILE A 257 -7.03 -6.29 -20.39
CA ILE A 257 -8.32 -6.01 -19.72
C ILE A 257 -9.46 -5.85 -20.74
N ASP A 258 -9.16 -5.37 -21.94
CA ASP A 258 -10.17 -5.01 -22.95
C ASP A 258 -10.06 -5.80 -24.27
N GLY A 259 -9.15 -6.78 -24.36
CA GLY A 259 -8.93 -7.53 -25.60
C GLY A 259 -8.23 -6.76 -26.72
N ASN A 260 -7.98 -5.48 -26.56
CA ASN A 260 -7.52 -4.59 -27.64
C ASN A 260 -6.25 -3.80 -27.39
N SER A 261 -5.64 -3.84 -26.21
CA SER A 261 -4.46 -3.00 -25.97
C SER A 261 -3.29 -3.74 -25.31
N LYS A 262 -2.11 -3.49 -25.87
CA LYS A 262 -0.80 -3.81 -25.29
C LYS A 262 -0.49 -2.97 -24.03
N ASP A 263 -1.42 -2.11 -23.61
CA ASP A 263 -1.19 -1.03 -22.65
C ASP A 263 -1.38 -1.41 -21.17
N SER A 264 -1.64 -2.68 -20.85
CA SER A 264 -1.90 -3.13 -19.47
C SER A 264 -0.88 -4.13 -18.91
N GLU A 265 0.29 -4.23 -19.53
CA GLU A 265 1.35 -5.09 -19.04
C GLU A 265 2.08 -4.45 -17.83
N MET A 266 2.44 -5.30 -16.85
CA MET A 266 3.24 -4.83 -15.72
C MET A 266 4.66 -4.47 -16.18
N CYS A 267 5.13 -3.28 -15.79
CA CYS A 267 6.46 -2.79 -16.18
C CYS A 267 7.60 -3.47 -15.40
N ALA A 268 7.31 -4.08 -14.25
CA ALA A 268 8.27 -4.81 -13.42
C ALA A 268 7.56 -5.83 -12.54
N PHE A 269 8.31 -6.82 -12.08
CA PHE A 269 7.84 -7.79 -11.08
C PHE A 269 8.90 -8.04 -10.01
N THR A 270 8.54 -7.89 -8.74
CA THR A 270 9.38 -8.20 -7.59
C THR A 270 9.08 -9.60 -7.10
N TYR A 271 10.02 -10.52 -7.29
CA TYR A 271 9.85 -11.89 -6.81
C TYR A 271 10.34 -12.05 -5.37
N LEU A 272 9.44 -12.26 -4.46
CA LEU A 272 9.68 -12.63 -3.06
C LEU A 272 9.47 -14.14 -2.93
N ARG A 273 10.16 -14.88 -2.13
CA ARG A 273 11.29 -14.63 -1.24
C ARG A 273 12.45 -15.46 -1.72
N MET A 274 13.59 -14.85 -1.92
CA MET A 274 14.82 -15.57 -2.20
C MET A 274 15.38 -16.13 -0.89
N ASN A 275 15.01 -17.37 -0.58
CA ASN A 275 15.42 -18.09 0.63
C ASN A 275 15.95 -19.50 0.25
N PRO A 276 16.49 -20.29 1.20
CA PRO A 276 17.03 -21.61 0.90
C PRO A 276 16.06 -22.57 0.18
N HIS A 277 14.74 -22.42 0.41
CA HIS A 277 13.74 -23.26 -0.27
C HIS A 277 13.66 -23.00 -1.78
N LEU A 278 13.86 -21.76 -2.22
CA LEU A 278 13.92 -21.45 -3.65
C LEU A 278 15.08 -22.20 -4.34
N PHE A 279 16.20 -22.35 -3.67
CA PHE A 279 17.41 -22.97 -4.23
C PHE A 279 17.40 -24.51 -4.18
N GLN A 280 16.33 -25.13 -3.69
CA GLN A 280 16.16 -26.57 -3.87
C GLN A 280 16.02 -26.89 -5.37
N PRO A 281 16.57 -28.03 -5.85
CA PRO A 281 16.72 -28.31 -7.29
C PRO A 281 15.44 -28.13 -8.11
N ASP A 282 14.31 -28.65 -7.61
CA ASP A 282 13.04 -28.56 -8.33
C ASP A 282 12.44 -27.15 -8.34
N ASN A 283 12.51 -26.45 -7.21
CA ASN A 283 12.04 -25.08 -7.12
C ASN A 283 12.89 -24.14 -7.98
N TRP A 284 14.22 -24.34 -7.96
CA TRP A 284 15.14 -23.58 -8.79
C TRP A 284 14.89 -23.78 -10.28
N ARG A 285 14.65 -25.03 -10.71
CA ARG A 285 14.33 -25.35 -12.11
C ARG A 285 13.05 -24.64 -12.57
N ARG A 286 11.98 -24.67 -11.74
CA ARG A 286 10.72 -23.95 -12.01
C ARG A 286 10.94 -22.45 -12.06
N PHE A 287 11.69 -21.90 -11.10
CA PHE A 287 12.00 -20.47 -11.07
C PHE A 287 12.78 -20.02 -12.32
N VAL A 288 13.80 -20.74 -12.74
CA VAL A 288 14.54 -20.44 -13.98
C VAL A 288 13.60 -20.48 -15.20
N GLY A 289 12.71 -21.47 -15.27
CA GLY A 289 11.69 -21.56 -16.33
C GLY A 289 10.72 -20.36 -16.30
N PHE A 290 10.29 -19.97 -15.12
CA PHE A 290 9.45 -18.79 -14.92
C PHE A 290 10.14 -17.50 -15.37
N VAL A 291 11.38 -17.25 -14.95
CA VAL A 291 12.14 -16.05 -15.35
C VAL A 291 12.31 -15.97 -16.87
N LYS A 292 12.57 -17.11 -17.55
CA LYS A 292 12.63 -17.17 -19.01
C LYS A 292 11.31 -16.73 -19.64
N LYS A 293 10.18 -17.27 -19.18
CA LYS A 293 8.85 -16.91 -19.67
C LYS A 293 8.51 -15.45 -19.41
N MET A 294 8.89 -14.89 -18.23
CA MET A 294 8.70 -13.46 -17.94
C MET A 294 9.47 -12.56 -18.93
N ASN A 295 10.66 -12.96 -19.37
CA ASN A 295 11.43 -12.21 -20.37
C ASN A 295 10.88 -12.37 -21.80
N GLU A 296 10.10 -13.41 -22.06
CA GLU A 296 9.43 -13.65 -23.35
C GLU A 296 8.11 -12.87 -23.45
N VAL A 297 7.47 -12.57 -22.31
CA VAL A 297 6.36 -11.60 -22.24
C VAL A 297 6.96 -10.25 -22.59
N LYS A 298 6.66 -9.76 -23.81
CA LYS A 298 7.17 -8.47 -24.27
C LYS A 298 6.66 -7.39 -23.33
N SER A 299 7.57 -6.87 -22.52
CA SER A 299 7.28 -5.63 -21.77
C SER A 299 6.84 -4.57 -22.79
N PRO A 300 5.80 -3.77 -22.50
CA PRO A 300 5.50 -2.63 -23.33
C PRO A 300 6.76 -1.78 -23.42
N ASP A 301 7.21 -1.48 -24.63
CA ASP A 301 8.41 -0.68 -24.92
C ASP A 301 8.45 0.67 -24.18
N ARG A 302 7.29 1.14 -23.67
CA ARG A 302 7.16 2.43 -22.97
C ARG A 302 7.99 2.57 -21.70
N CYS A 303 8.11 1.54 -20.88
CA CYS A 303 8.87 1.68 -19.62
C CYS A 303 10.39 1.60 -19.86
N LEU A 304 10.81 0.74 -20.79
CA LEU A 304 12.21 0.57 -21.16
C LEU A 304 12.68 1.67 -22.13
N GLU A 305 11.91 2.00 -23.17
CA GLU A 305 12.23 3.07 -24.10
C GLU A 305 12.28 4.45 -23.44
N GLN A 306 11.45 4.70 -22.43
CA GLN A 306 11.51 5.95 -21.68
C GLN A 306 12.74 5.99 -20.79
N VAL A 307 13.12 4.87 -20.17
CA VAL A 307 14.36 4.72 -19.40
C VAL A 307 15.60 4.84 -20.30
N GLU A 308 15.57 4.21 -21.48
CA GLU A 308 16.68 4.28 -22.44
C GLU A 308 16.84 5.68 -23.04
N ARG A 309 15.76 6.35 -23.47
CA ARG A 309 15.80 7.74 -23.96
C ARG A 309 16.27 8.74 -22.92
N GLU A 310 15.84 8.57 -21.66
CA GLU A 310 16.30 9.43 -20.57
C GLU A 310 17.77 9.12 -20.21
N ALA A 311 18.22 7.87 -20.27
CA ALA A 311 19.61 7.49 -20.06
C ALA A 311 20.53 8.00 -21.19
N GLU A 312 20.11 7.93 -22.45
CA GLU A 312 20.85 8.50 -23.60
C GLU A 312 20.95 10.02 -23.51
N HIS A 313 19.87 10.69 -23.09
CA HIS A 313 19.88 12.13 -22.85
C HIS A 313 20.86 12.53 -21.75
N PHE A 314 20.97 11.71 -20.69
CA PHE A 314 21.91 11.93 -19.57
C PHE A 314 23.38 11.72 -19.99
N VAL A 315 23.66 10.74 -20.83
CA VAL A 315 25.01 10.49 -21.38
C VAL A 315 25.47 11.66 -22.30
N HIS A 316 24.54 12.27 -23.02
CA HIS A 316 24.86 13.44 -23.86
C HIS A 316 25.07 14.73 -23.06
N VAL A 317 24.38 14.91 -21.94
CA VAL A 317 24.52 16.10 -21.07
C VAL A 317 25.72 16.01 -20.14
N SER A 318 26.20 14.79 -19.81
CA SER A 318 27.26 14.53 -18.83
C SER A 318 28.67 14.45 -19.46
N ARG A 319 28.89 14.81 -20.74
CA ARG A 319 30.25 14.97 -21.25
C ARG A 319 30.85 16.24 -20.65
N PRO A 320 31.85 16.15 -19.76
CA PRO A 320 32.56 17.33 -19.28
C PRO A 320 33.30 17.94 -20.47
N LEU A 321 33.14 19.22 -20.66
CA LEU A 321 34.04 20.06 -21.41
C LEU A 321 35.44 20.01 -20.72
N VAL A 322 36.20 18.96 -20.97
CA VAL A 322 37.64 19.00 -20.77
C VAL A 322 38.19 19.76 -21.98
N LYS A 323 38.16 21.08 -21.90
CA LYS A 323 38.97 21.94 -22.75
C LYS A 323 40.33 22.12 -22.05
N GLU A 324 41.32 21.57 -22.73
CA GLU A 324 42.67 22.07 -22.87
C GLU A 324 43.04 23.27 -21.98
N ALA A 325 43.78 22.99 -20.94
CA ALA A 325 44.65 23.97 -20.30
C ALA A 325 45.92 23.24 -19.86
N ALA A 326 46.76 22.93 -20.82
CA ALA A 326 48.15 22.64 -20.57
C ALA A 326 48.91 22.99 -21.87
N VAL A 327 49.60 24.09 -21.89
CA VAL A 327 50.91 24.40 -22.44
C VAL A 327 51.05 25.92 -22.51
N ALA A 328 51.58 26.49 -21.49
CA ALA A 328 52.37 27.72 -21.57
C ALA A 328 53.02 27.97 -20.23
N HIS A 329 54.19 27.38 -20.02
CA HIS A 329 55.28 28.00 -19.25
C HIS A 329 56.53 27.09 -19.34
N MET A 330 57.31 27.34 -20.36
CA MET A 330 58.76 27.20 -20.35
C MET A 330 59.32 28.16 -21.41
N HIS A 331 59.68 29.31 -20.97
CA HIS A 331 60.89 30.05 -21.31
C HIS A 331 60.97 31.27 -20.42
#